data_fd83dfc2fe577936c82d848ebb60bbf6
#
_entry.id   fd83dfc2fe577936c82d848ebb60bbf6
#
_cell.length_a   1.000
_cell.length_b   1.000
_cell.length_c   1.000
_cell.angle_alpha   90.00
_cell.angle_beta   90.00
_cell.angle_gamma   90.00
#
_symmetry.space_group_name_H-M   'P 1'
#
loop_
_entity.id
_entity.type
_entity.pdbx_description
1 polymer ?
#
loop_
_entity_poly.entity_id
_entity_poly.type
_entity_poly.pdbx_seq_one_letter_code
_entity_poly.pdbx_strand_id
1 'polypeptide(L)'
;MKRKRSYSKITRQALSILGKLIRVGRVERGMTAQELADRAGISRTTLYNIEKGAPGAEIGTVFEVAALVGVRLFEFDDRTLAMHNARLDEKLTLLPKSVRHSRQEVDDDF
;
A
#
# COMPACT_ATOMS: atom_id res chain seq x y z
N MET A 1 1.11 12.67 23.93
CA MET A 1 1.44 11.27 24.00
C MET A 1 0.85 10.51 22.82
N LYS A 2 1.65 9.69 22.18
CA LYS A 2 1.18 8.92 21.06
C LYS A 2 0.45 7.67 21.51
N ARG A 3 -0.69 7.44 20.92
CA ARG A 3 -1.42 6.20 21.15
C ARG A 3 -0.89 5.14 20.21
N LYS A 4 -0.56 3.99 20.75
CA LYS A 4 -0.14 2.88 19.95
C LYS A 4 -1.33 2.30 19.22
N ARG A 5 -1.25 2.22 17.90
CA ARG A 5 -2.34 1.69 17.11
C ARG A 5 -2.23 0.17 17.00
N SER A 6 -3.35 -0.48 17.17
CA SER A 6 -3.44 -1.93 17.07
C SER A 6 -4.06 -2.29 15.72
N TYR A 7 -3.41 -3.18 14.98
CA TYR A 7 -3.90 -3.60 13.67
C TYR A 7 -4.36 -5.05 13.73
N SER A 8 -5.31 -5.39 12.89
CA SER A 8 -5.83 -6.74 12.81
C SER A 8 -4.74 -7.69 12.34
N LYS A 9 -4.97 -8.98 12.57
CA LYS A 9 -4.02 -10.01 12.14
C LYS A 9 -3.84 -9.99 10.62
N ILE A 10 -4.92 -9.81 9.87
CA ILE A 10 -4.83 -9.82 8.41
C ILE A 10 -4.01 -8.62 7.92
N THR A 11 -4.16 -7.46 8.55
CA THR A 11 -3.37 -6.30 8.17
C THR A 11 -1.89 -6.53 8.43
N ARG A 12 -1.55 -7.10 9.59
CA ARG A 12 -0.15 -7.38 9.89
C ARG A 12 0.44 -8.41 8.95
N GLN A 13 -0.33 -9.42 8.57
CA GLN A 13 0.12 -10.41 7.59
C GLN A 13 0.37 -9.77 6.23
N ALA A 14 -0.55 -8.91 5.81
CA ALA A 14 -0.39 -8.23 4.52
C ALA A 14 0.86 -7.36 4.48
N LEU A 15 1.12 -6.63 5.56
CA LEU A 15 2.32 -5.80 5.65
C LEU A 15 3.58 -6.65 5.62
N SER A 16 3.56 -7.77 6.32
CA SER A 16 4.71 -8.67 6.34
C SER A 16 4.98 -9.24 4.95
N ILE A 17 3.94 -9.66 4.26
CA ILE A 17 4.08 -10.21 2.90
C ILE A 17 4.63 -9.15 1.97
N LEU A 18 4.08 -7.95 2.01
CA LEU A 18 4.54 -6.87 1.15
C LEU A 18 6.01 -6.55 1.40
N GLY A 19 6.40 -6.45 2.66
CA GLY A 19 7.79 -6.18 3.00
C GLY A 19 8.73 -7.27 2.48
N LYS A 20 8.32 -8.52 2.61
CA LYS A 20 9.13 -9.63 2.12
C LYS A 20 9.22 -9.64 0.60
N LEU A 21 8.11 -9.33 -0.09
CA LEU A 21 8.14 -9.23 -1.54
C LEU A 21 9.10 -8.15 -2.02
N ILE A 22 9.12 -7.02 -1.33
CA ILE A 22 10.05 -5.94 -1.65
C ILE A 22 11.49 -6.41 -1.46
N ARG A 23 11.76 -7.07 -0.35
CA ARG A 23 13.10 -7.57 -0.08
C ARG A 23 13.53 -8.59 -1.13
N VAL A 24 12.64 -9.54 -1.46
CA VAL A 24 12.94 -10.54 -2.49
C VAL A 24 13.25 -9.84 -3.81
N GLY A 25 12.42 -8.88 -4.21
CA GLY A 25 12.64 -8.16 -5.46
C GLY A 25 13.97 -7.42 -5.47
N ARG A 26 14.33 -6.82 -4.34
CA ARG A 26 15.60 -6.12 -4.21
C ARG A 26 16.78 -7.09 -4.35
N VAL A 27 16.74 -8.17 -3.59
CA VAL A 27 17.84 -9.13 -3.57
C VAL A 27 18.00 -9.81 -4.93
N GLU A 28 16.89 -10.18 -5.55
CA GLU A 28 16.95 -10.81 -6.86
C GLU A 28 17.54 -9.90 -7.94
N ARG A 29 17.44 -8.59 -7.74
CA ARG A 29 18.04 -7.63 -8.65
C ARG A 29 19.47 -7.28 -8.29
N GLY A 30 20.03 -7.94 -7.27
CA GLY A 30 21.38 -7.67 -6.83
C GLY A 30 21.57 -6.30 -6.21
N MET A 31 20.51 -5.76 -5.65
CA MET A 31 20.51 -4.40 -5.13
C MET A 31 20.69 -4.42 -3.63
N THR A 32 21.66 -3.63 -3.13
CA THR A 32 21.84 -3.50 -1.68
C THR A 32 20.74 -2.64 -1.09
N ALA A 33 20.56 -2.75 0.22
CA ALA A 33 19.61 -1.90 0.91
C ALA A 33 19.95 -0.43 0.74
N GLN A 34 21.23 -0.09 0.77
CA GLN A 34 21.64 1.30 0.59
C GLN A 34 21.29 1.80 -0.80
N GLU A 35 21.51 0.95 -1.82
CA GLU A 35 21.17 1.34 -3.19
C GLU A 35 19.70 1.60 -3.35
N LEU A 36 18.86 0.74 -2.81
CA LEU A 36 17.42 0.95 -2.94
C LEU A 36 16.98 2.17 -2.15
N ALA A 37 17.50 2.34 -0.94
CA ALA A 37 17.16 3.51 -0.14
C ALA A 37 17.53 4.80 -0.87
N ASP A 38 18.72 4.82 -1.47
CA ASP A 38 19.18 6.00 -2.22
C ASP A 38 18.27 6.29 -3.39
N ARG A 39 17.87 5.27 -4.14
CA ARG A 39 17.00 5.46 -5.29
C ARG A 39 15.63 5.96 -4.89
N ALA A 40 15.14 5.51 -3.75
CA ALA A 40 13.82 5.92 -3.28
C ALA A 40 13.88 7.24 -2.51
N GLY A 41 15.07 7.74 -2.22
CA GLY A 41 15.20 8.98 -1.48
C GLY A 41 14.84 8.85 -0.02
N ILE A 42 15.10 7.68 0.58
CA ILE A 42 14.75 7.43 1.97
C ILE A 42 15.99 6.91 2.71
N SER A 43 15.90 6.92 4.04
CA SER A 43 16.98 6.39 4.86
C SER A 43 16.96 4.86 4.86
N ARG A 44 18.09 4.26 5.20
CA ARG A 44 18.16 2.82 5.35
C ARG A 44 17.23 2.32 6.44
N THR A 45 17.07 3.10 7.50
CA THR A 45 16.16 2.74 8.58
C THR A 45 14.72 2.66 8.08
N THR A 46 14.32 3.64 7.28
CA THR A 46 12.98 3.63 6.70
C THR A 46 12.78 2.39 5.82
N LEU A 47 13.75 2.08 4.98
CA LEU A 47 13.67 0.90 4.13
C LEU A 47 13.61 -0.38 4.96
N TYR A 48 14.44 -0.47 5.99
CA TYR A 48 14.45 -1.62 6.87
C TYR A 48 13.07 -1.84 7.48
N ASN A 49 12.45 -0.78 7.95
CA ASN A 49 11.12 -0.87 8.54
C ASN A 49 10.08 -1.33 7.53
N ILE A 50 10.17 -0.84 6.29
CA ILE A 50 9.26 -1.27 5.23
C ILE A 50 9.43 -2.76 4.97
N GLU A 51 10.66 -3.22 4.84
CA GLU A 51 10.92 -4.64 4.54
C GLU A 51 10.52 -5.56 5.70
N LYS A 52 10.49 -5.03 6.90
CA LYS A 52 10.00 -5.79 8.06
C LYS A 52 8.49 -5.77 8.18
N GLY A 53 7.80 -4.97 7.38
CA GLY A 53 6.36 -4.89 7.47
C GLY A 53 5.86 -3.98 8.57
N ALA A 54 6.66 -2.99 8.97
CA ALA A 54 6.23 -2.05 9.99
C ALA A 54 5.02 -1.24 9.51
N PRO A 55 4.01 -1.07 10.35
CA PRO A 55 2.77 -0.45 9.90
C PRO A 55 2.80 1.06 9.78
N GLY A 56 3.83 1.71 10.28
CA GLY A 56 3.89 3.17 10.28
C GLY A 56 4.50 3.80 9.04
N ALA A 57 4.82 3.01 8.02
CA ALA A 57 5.45 3.54 6.83
C ALA A 57 4.47 4.37 6.00
N GLU A 58 4.98 5.42 5.37
CA GLU A 58 4.17 6.24 4.49
C GLU A 58 3.81 5.46 3.24
N ILE A 59 2.54 5.47 2.87
CA ILE A 59 2.06 4.60 1.80
C ILE A 59 2.69 4.95 0.45
N GLY A 60 2.88 6.24 0.16
CA GLY A 60 3.52 6.63 -1.10
C GLY A 60 4.94 6.11 -1.21
N THR A 61 5.67 6.17 -0.10
CA THR A 61 7.03 5.66 -0.06
C THR A 61 7.05 4.15 -0.29
N VAL A 62 6.12 3.43 0.32
CA VAL A 62 6.03 1.98 0.13
C VAL A 62 5.76 1.64 -1.34
N PHE A 63 4.84 2.36 -1.98
CA PHE A 63 4.54 2.14 -3.40
C PHE A 63 5.76 2.42 -4.26
N GLU A 64 6.49 3.49 -3.96
CA GLU A 64 7.67 3.83 -4.75
C GLU A 64 8.74 2.74 -4.64
N VAL A 65 9.01 2.28 -3.43
CA VAL A 65 9.99 1.22 -3.21
C VAL A 65 9.56 -0.06 -3.93
N ALA A 66 8.28 -0.41 -3.81
CA ALA A 66 7.75 -1.61 -4.48
C ALA A 66 7.93 -1.51 -6.00
N ALA A 67 7.62 -0.34 -6.57
CA ALA A 67 7.76 -0.15 -8.01
C ALA A 67 9.21 -0.30 -8.47
N LEU A 68 10.15 0.24 -7.67
CA LEU A 68 11.56 0.19 -8.03
C LEU A 68 12.11 -1.24 -8.09
N VAL A 69 11.50 -2.16 -7.35
CA VAL A 69 11.94 -3.56 -7.36
C VAL A 69 10.97 -4.48 -8.08
N GLY A 70 10.03 -3.91 -8.83
CA GLY A 70 9.16 -4.69 -9.69
C GLY A 70 8.02 -5.41 -9.01
N VAL A 71 7.66 -4.99 -7.80
CA VAL A 71 6.50 -5.56 -7.10
C VAL A 71 5.26 -4.84 -7.58
N ARG A 72 4.30 -5.60 -8.11
CA ARG A 72 3.04 -5.05 -8.59
C ARG A 72 2.01 -5.12 -7.48
N LEU A 73 1.45 -3.98 -7.12
CA LEU A 73 0.51 -3.92 -6.03
C LEU A 73 -0.94 -4.16 -6.48
N PHE A 74 -1.24 -3.86 -7.74
CA PHE A 74 -2.58 -4.05 -8.28
C PHE A 74 -2.61 -4.93 -9.51
N GLU A 75 -1.46 -5.52 -9.87
CA GLU A 75 -1.36 -6.39 -11.05
C GLU A 75 -1.68 -5.69 -12.35
N PHE A 76 -1.49 -4.37 -12.40
CA PHE A 76 -1.70 -3.57 -13.61
C PHE A 76 -0.39 -2.91 -14.00
N ASP A 77 -0.16 -2.76 -15.30
CA ASP A 77 0.97 -1.97 -15.76
C ASP A 77 0.59 -0.49 -15.81
N ASP A 78 1.55 0.36 -16.20
CA ASP A 78 1.34 1.81 -16.20
C ASP A 78 0.13 2.22 -17.02
N ARG A 79 -0.06 1.57 -18.17
CA ARG A 79 -1.14 1.92 -19.07
C ARG A 79 -2.49 1.58 -18.47
N THR A 80 -2.60 0.38 -17.90
CA THR A 80 -3.87 -0.07 -17.37
C THR A 80 -4.19 0.59 -16.04
N LEU A 81 -3.18 1.04 -15.29
CA LEU A 81 -3.45 1.80 -14.08
C LEU A 81 -4.26 3.06 -14.37
N ALA A 82 -3.88 3.79 -15.42
CA ALA A 82 -4.61 5.00 -15.79
C ALA A 82 -6.05 4.68 -16.18
N MET A 83 -6.25 3.58 -16.92
CA MET A 83 -7.59 3.15 -17.29
C MET A 83 -8.45 2.81 -16.08
N HIS A 84 -7.88 2.07 -15.15
CA HIS A 84 -8.62 1.68 -13.95
C HIS A 84 -8.93 2.88 -13.08
N ASN A 85 -8.01 3.82 -12.99
CA ASN A 85 -8.25 5.05 -12.26
C ASN A 85 -9.44 5.82 -12.86
N ALA A 86 -9.46 5.94 -14.20
CA ALA A 86 -10.56 6.63 -14.88
C ALA A 86 -11.90 5.91 -14.68
N ARG A 87 -11.89 4.57 -14.69
CA ARG A 87 -13.10 3.81 -14.46
C ARG A 87 -13.65 4.01 -13.05
N LEU A 88 -12.77 4.12 -12.08
CA LEU A 88 -13.20 4.39 -10.73
C LEU A 88 -13.79 5.78 -10.59
N ASP A 89 -13.22 6.77 -11.29
CA ASP A 89 -13.79 8.10 -11.30
C ASP A 89 -15.21 8.08 -11.87
N GLU A 90 -15.41 7.34 -12.96
CA GLU A 90 -16.75 7.22 -13.56
C GLU A 90 -17.73 6.58 -12.58
N LYS A 91 -17.28 5.52 -11.92
CA LYS A 91 -18.14 4.84 -10.98
C LYS A 91 -18.53 5.76 -9.82
N LEU A 92 -17.55 6.52 -9.31
CA LEU A 92 -17.83 7.45 -8.24
C LEU A 92 -18.80 8.54 -8.64
N THR A 93 -18.77 8.95 -9.91
CA THR A 93 -19.70 9.93 -10.41
C THR A 93 -21.14 9.42 -10.37
N LEU A 94 -21.31 8.12 -10.58
CA LEU A 94 -22.65 7.51 -10.62
C LEU A 94 -23.15 7.13 -9.23
N LEU A 95 -22.31 7.14 -8.23
CA LEU A 95 -22.71 6.79 -6.87
C LEU A 95 -23.19 8.03 -6.12
N PRO A 96 -24.01 7.83 -5.07
CA PRO A 96 -24.42 8.96 -4.23
C PRO A 96 -23.20 9.62 -3.60
N LYS A 97 -23.24 10.94 -3.46
CA LYS A 97 -22.14 11.69 -2.88
C LYS A 97 -21.94 11.40 -1.40
N SER A 98 -23.00 11.01 -0.73
CA SER A 98 -22.91 10.67 0.67
C SER A 98 -23.78 9.48 0.96
N VAL A 99 -23.36 8.71 1.94
CA VAL A 99 -24.13 7.54 2.37
C VAL A 99 -25.21 8.02 3.33
N ARG A 100 -26.45 7.58 3.06
CA ARG A 100 -27.59 7.87 3.91
C ARG A 100 -28.29 6.58 4.26
N HIS A 101 -28.59 6.43 5.52
CA HIS A 101 -29.33 5.28 5.98
C HIS A 101 -30.75 5.70 6.34
N SER A 102 -31.73 4.92 5.90
CA SER A 102 -33.08 5.14 6.35
C SER A 102 -33.17 4.66 7.79
N ARG A 103 -34.20 5.12 8.50
CA ARG A 103 -34.39 4.69 9.88
C ARG A 103 -34.52 3.20 10.02
N GLN A 104 -35.12 2.57 9.03
CA GLN A 104 -35.36 1.13 9.09
C GLN A 104 -34.10 0.32 8.82
N GLU A 105 -33.12 0.93 8.19
CA GLU A 105 -31.92 0.23 7.76
C GLU A 105 -30.78 0.36 8.75
N VAL A 106 -30.93 1.21 9.72
CA VAL A 106 -29.81 1.47 10.64
C VAL A 106 -29.31 0.20 11.30
N ASP A 107 -30.23 -0.70 11.64
CA ASP A 107 -29.90 -1.91 12.34
C ASP A 107 -29.33 -2.99 11.44
N ASP A 108 -29.50 -2.85 10.15
CA ASP A 108 -29.18 -3.94 9.21
C ASP A 108 -27.83 -3.78 8.56
N ASP A 109 -27.16 -2.68 8.78
CA ASP A 109 -25.94 -2.37 8.03
C ASP A 109 -24.73 -3.14 8.49
N PHE A 110 -24.84 -3.75 9.62
CA PHE A 110 -23.72 -4.47 10.18
C PHE A 110 -24.12 -5.84 10.69
#